data_92949a312795965da153c1685cea3c35
#
_entry.id   92949a312795965da153c1685cea3c35
#
_cell.length_a   1.000
_cell.length_b   1.000
_cell.length_c   1.000
_cell.angle_alpha   90.00
_cell.angle_beta   90.00
_cell.angle_gamma   90.00
#
_symmetry.space_group_name_H-M   'P 1'
#
loop_
_entity.id
_entity.type
_entity.pdbx_description
1 polymer ?
#
loop_
_entity_poly.entity_id
_entity_poly.type
_entity_poly.pdbx_seq_one_letter_code
_entity_poly.pdbx_strand_id
1 'polypeptide(L)'
;LLLLDNPLNGLDVASRRDFNDLFTEIAGSGISILMASPPNEIPYAITHIAILDNGKMLRKIPSQEFDPDSVFLTDSKEMNREELKQLLSVTQRPDYDLIVGMENVRIKYDDKLILDQVNWKLKRGERWMLLGHNGAGKSTLLSLINGDNPQAFANKIILFDQRKGSGESIWEIKKKIGYVSPELFQYFPSGNTCMQVIESGFDDTLGLFRASGQRHAEICMRWMKLLEIEEYAGTMFRNVPVSVQRIVMLARAMVKNPVLLILDEPCLGLDFAQQEQFKRLIDEICSMSNMSLIYVSHYQHEMPSCVKHTLKLEQGRVV
;
A
#
# COMPACT_ATOMS: atom_id res chain seq x y z
N LEU A 1 33.94 -4.48 10.21
CA LEU A 1 32.54 -4.60 10.62
C LEU A 1 31.68 -3.78 9.69
N LEU A 2 30.67 -4.38 9.09
CA LEU A 2 29.65 -3.72 8.28
C LEU A 2 28.34 -3.68 9.08
N LEU A 3 27.76 -2.47 9.21
CA LEU A 3 26.48 -2.24 9.89
C LEU A 3 25.43 -1.87 8.85
N LEU A 4 24.31 -2.58 8.81
CA LEU A 4 23.25 -2.40 7.84
C LEU A 4 21.89 -2.38 8.53
N ASP A 5 21.07 -1.42 8.15
CA ASP A 5 19.68 -1.32 8.64
C ASP A 5 18.72 -1.48 7.46
N ASN A 6 17.99 -2.59 7.46
CA ASN A 6 17.02 -2.96 6.41
C ASN A 6 17.53 -2.76 4.97
N PRO A 7 18.74 -3.28 4.63
CA PRO A 7 19.40 -2.97 3.35
C PRO A 7 18.67 -3.52 2.12
N LEU A 8 17.74 -4.47 2.30
CA LEU A 8 16.95 -5.09 1.24
C LEU A 8 15.62 -4.38 1.01
N ASN A 9 15.32 -3.34 1.81
CA ASN A 9 14.05 -2.64 1.74
C ASN A 9 13.91 -1.88 0.40
N GLY A 10 12.77 -2.03 -0.27
CA GLY A 10 12.49 -1.40 -1.57
C GLY A 10 13.20 -2.02 -2.78
N LEU A 11 13.96 -3.10 -2.59
CA LEU A 11 14.57 -3.84 -3.69
C LEU A 11 13.59 -4.89 -4.23
N ASP A 12 13.56 -5.06 -5.55
CA ASP A 12 12.83 -6.15 -6.19
C ASP A 12 13.54 -7.52 -5.98
N VAL A 13 12.84 -8.61 -6.35
CA VAL A 13 13.32 -9.98 -6.14
C VAL A 13 14.66 -10.25 -6.84
N ALA A 14 14.92 -9.67 -8.02
CA ALA A 14 16.17 -9.86 -8.75
C ALA A 14 17.33 -9.16 -8.03
N SER A 15 17.13 -7.88 -7.67
CA SER A 15 18.12 -7.10 -6.94
C SER A 15 18.46 -7.70 -5.56
N ARG A 16 17.49 -8.35 -4.90
CA ARG A 16 17.75 -9.06 -3.62
C ARG A 16 18.64 -10.29 -3.78
N ARG A 17 18.52 -11.02 -4.88
CA ARG A 17 19.41 -12.14 -5.17
C ARG A 17 20.85 -11.66 -5.34
N ASP A 18 21.06 -10.61 -6.12
CA ASP A 18 22.39 -10.02 -6.34
C ASP A 18 22.99 -9.54 -5.01
N PHE A 19 22.19 -8.97 -4.11
CA PHE A 19 22.63 -8.58 -2.77
C PHE A 19 22.99 -9.79 -1.89
N ASN A 20 22.26 -10.89 -1.96
CA ASN A 20 22.59 -12.12 -1.21
C ASN A 20 23.96 -12.67 -1.62
N ASP A 21 24.26 -12.68 -2.92
CA ASP A 21 25.54 -13.11 -3.45
C ASP A 21 26.66 -12.18 -2.96
N LEU A 22 26.44 -10.87 -3.02
CA LEU A 22 27.38 -9.87 -2.49
C LEU A 22 27.65 -10.03 -0.98
N PHE A 23 26.62 -10.30 -0.15
CA PHE A 23 26.81 -10.55 1.28
C PHE A 23 27.64 -11.80 1.54
N THR A 24 27.49 -12.82 0.71
CA THR A 24 28.29 -14.05 0.80
C THR A 24 29.76 -13.78 0.50
N GLU A 25 30.06 -12.98 -0.53
CA GLU A 25 31.41 -12.56 -0.87
C GLU A 25 32.05 -11.70 0.24
N ILE A 26 31.30 -10.71 0.78
CA ILE A 26 31.76 -9.85 1.88
C ILE A 26 32.07 -10.68 3.14
N ALA A 27 31.18 -11.58 3.51
CA ALA A 27 31.42 -12.47 4.66
C ALA A 27 32.62 -13.39 4.44
N GLY A 28 32.78 -13.92 3.23
CA GLY A 28 33.93 -14.73 2.82
C GLY A 28 35.26 -13.98 2.85
N SER A 29 35.26 -12.67 2.70
CA SER A 29 36.46 -11.82 2.85
C SER A 29 36.88 -11.57 4.30
N GLY A 30 36.17 -12.14 5.28
CA GLY A 30 36.45 -11.98 6.71
C GLY A 30 35.85 -10.74 7.36
N ILE A 31 34.97 -10.03 6.65
CA ILE A 31 34.24 -8.87 7.21
C ILE A 31 33.03 -9.38 8.01
N SER A 32 32.95 -8.98 9.28
CA SER A 32 31.77 -9.25 10.10
C SER A 32 30.60 -8.36 9.66
N ILE A 33 29.41 -8.94 9.51
CA ILE A 33 28.19 -8.23 9.15
C ILE A 33 27.24 -8.23 10.35
N LEU A 34 26.74 -7.07 10.73
CA LEU A 34 25.62 -6.90 11.65
C LEU A 34 24.49 -6.19 10.90
N MET A 35 23.35 -6.86 10.77
CA MET A 35 22.24 -6.36 9.97
C MET A 35 20.94 -6.41 10.77
N ALA A 36 20.15 -5.33 10.72
CA ALA A 36 18.75 -5.38 11.05
C ALA A 36 17.96 -5.76 9.79
N SER A 37 17.03 -6.72 9.89
CA SER A 37 16.24 -7.20 8.75
C SER A 37 14.93 -7.82 9.22
N PRO A 38 13.86 -7.80 8.40
CA PRO A 38 12.68 -8.61 8.62
C PRO A 38 13.02 -10.10 8.73
N PRO A 39 12.24 -10.87 9.50
CA PRO A 39 12.50 -12.30 9.73
C PRO A 39 12.57 -13.17 8.48
N ASN A 40 11.83 -12.81 7.43
CA ASN A 40 11.76 -13.52 6.15
C ASN A 40 12.76 -13.01 5.09
N GLU A 41 13.63 -12.07 5.46
CA GLU A 41 14.60 -11.42 4.55
C GLU A 41 16.05 -11.58 5.03
N ILE A 42 16.34 -12.68 5.67
CA ILE A 42 17.69 -12.95 6.23
C ILE A 42 18.59 -13.56 5.16
N PRO A 43 19.71 -12.91 4.79
CA PRO A 43 20.67 -13.46 3.83
C PRO A 43 21.30 -14.75 4.31
N TYR A 44 21.63 -15.64 3.38
CA TYR A 44 22.25 -16.94 3.66
C TYR A 44 23.60 -16.84 4.38
N ALA A 45 24.32 -15.74 4.23
CA ALA A 45 25.60 -15.48 4.89
C ALA A 45 25.49 -15.23 6.40
N ILE A 46 24.27 -14.98 6.92
CA ILE A 46 24.04 -14.69 8.34
C ILE A 46 24.04 -15.98 9.14
N THR A 47 24.91 -16.05 10.15
CA THR A 47 25.14 -17.25 10.98
C THR A 47 24.31 -17.27 12.27
N HIS A 48 23.97 -16.11 12.82
CA HIS A 48 23.25 -15.99 14.10
C HIS A 48 22.20 -14.90 14.00
N ILE A 49 21.09 -15.09 14.71
CA ILE A 49 19.98 -14.16 14.79
C ILE A 49 19.77 -13.76 16.25
N ALA A 50 19.66 -12.45 16.47
CA ALA A 50 19.27 -11.88 17.75
C ALA A 50 17.86 -11.26 17.62
N ILE A 51 16.92 -11.70 18.44
CA ILE A 51 15.55 -11.16 18.47
C ILE A 51 15.52 -10.08 19.55
N LEU A 52 15.14 -8.87 19.15
CA LEU A 52 15.02 -7.71 20.03
C LEU A 52 13.53 -7.33 20.16
N ASP A 53 13.10 -7.03 21.38
CA ASP A 53 11.78 -6.50 21.69
C ASP A 53 11.88 -5.47 22.82
N ASN A 54 11.23 -4.31 22.65
CA ASN A 54 11.19 -3.22 23.62
C ASN A 54 12.58 -2.86 24.19
N GLY A 55 13.61 -2.83 23.33
CA GLY A 55 14.99 -2.49 23.70
C GLY A 55 15.74 -3.59 24.44
N LYS A 56 15.19 -4.82 24.55
CA LYS A 56 15.82 -5.97 25.18
C LYS A 56 16.07 -7.09 24.18
N MET A 57 17.21 -7.76 24.33
CA MET A 57 17.48 -9.00 23.59
C MET A 57 16.72 -10.15 24.23
N LEU A 58 15.73 -10.71 23.51
CA LEU A 58 14.94 -11.84 23.99
C LEU A 58 15.67 -13.16 23.77
N ARG A 59 16.24 -13.37 22.59
CA ARG A 59 16.89 -14.63 22.19
C ARG A 59 18.06 -14.35 21.26
N LYS A 60 19.07 -15.23 21.31
CA LYS A 60 20.14 -15.33 20.31
C LYS A 60 20.23 -16.79 19.89
N ILE A 61 20.07 -17.10 18.62
CA ILE A 61 20.04 -18.46 18.09
C ILE A 61 20.84 -18.56 16.78
N PRO A 62 21.36 -19.72 16.41
CA PRO A 62 21.88 -19.98 15.08
C PRO A 62 20.80 -19.75 14.01
N SER A 63 21.19 -19.22 12.83
CA SER A 63 20.23 -18.94 11.77
C SER A 63 19.51 -20.21 11.25
N GLN A 64 20.14 -21.38 11.38
CA GLN A 64 19.57 -22.67 10.99
C GLN A 64 18.41 -23.14 11.90
N GLU A 65 18.36 -22.64 13.14
CA GLU A 65 17.32 -22.97 14.13
C GLU A 65 16.21 -21.92 14.16
N PHE A 66 16.31 -20.88 13.33
CA PHE A 66 15.37 -19.78 13.32
C PHE A 66 14.18 -20.11 12.43
N ASP A 67 13.01 -20.08 13.04
CA ASP A 67 11.73 -20.15 12.35
C ASP A 67 11.12 -18.73 12.29
N PRO A 68 11.03 -18.12 11.09
CA PRO A 68 10.43 -16.81 10.93
C PRO A 68 9.00 -16.73 11.49
N ASP A 69 8.21 -17.80 11.38
CA ASP A 69 6.82 -17.81 11.83
C ASP A 69 6.70 -17.81 13.36
N SER A 70 7.76 -18.19 14.08
CA SER A 70 7.77 -18.21 15.55
C SER A 70 7.81 -16.83 16.21
N VAL A 71 8.10 -15.76 15.45
CA VAL A 71 8.24 -14.39 15.98
C VAL A 71 6.88 -13.65 16.08
N PHE A 72 5.78 -14.25 15.61
CA PHE A 72 4.52 -13.55 15.29
C PHE A 72 3.40 -13.65 16.33
N LEU A 73 3.72 -13.94 17.59
CA LEU A 73 2.72 -14.00 18.66
C LEU A 73 2.54 -12.64 19.36
N THR A 74 2.18 -11.59 18.63
CA THR A 74 1.62 -10.39 19.26
C THR A 74 0.10 -10.47 19.23
N ASP A 75 -0.53 -10.36 20.42
CA ASP A 75 -1.98 -10.24 20.60
C ASP A 75 -2.49 -9.05 19.78
N SER A 76 -3.01 -9.34 18.59
CA SER A 76 -3.78 -8.34 17.85
C SER A 76 -5.16 -8.27 18.49
N LYS A 77 -5.53 -7.12 19.06
CA LYS A 77 -6.90 -6.86 19.46
C LYS A 77 -7.83 -7.08 18.26
N GLU A 78 -8.95 -7.73 18.51
CA GLU A 78 -9.99 -7.87 17.47
C GLU A 78 -10.56 -6.48 17.15
N MET A 79 -10.59 -6.15 15.85
CA MET A 79 -11.20 -4.91 15.38
C MET A 79 -12.70 -4.91 15.68
N ASN A 80 -13.24 -3.77 16.07
CA ASN A 80 -14.69 -3.60 16.27
C ASN A 80 -15.42 -3.65 14.90
N ARG A 81 -15.87 -4.85 14.52
CA ARG A 81 -16.55 -5.12 13.25
C ARG A 81 -17.85 -4.36 13.08
N GLU A 82 -18.59 -4.13 14.16
CA GLU A 82 -19.85 -3.39 14.08
C GLU A 82 -19.59 -1.90 13.75
N GLU A 83 -18.60 -1.30 14.38
CA GLU A 83 -18.17 0.07 14.06
C GLU A 83 -17.66 0.20 12.63
N LEU A 84 -16.85 -0.76 12.17
CA LEU A 84 -16.38 -0.81 10.78
C LEU A 84 -17.56 -0.88 9.80
N LYS A 85 -18.55 -1.73 10.06
CA LYS A 85 -19.75 -1.86 9.22
C LYS A 85 -20.54 -0.55 9.15
N GLN A 86 -20.70 0.12 10.28
CA GLN A 86 -21.38 1.43 10.33
C GLN A 86 -20.60 2.47 9.51
N LEU A 87 -19.28 2.57 9.67
CA LEU A 87 -18.43 3.50 8.91
C LEU A 87 -18.51 3.23 7.40
N LEU A 88 -18.50 1.97 6.99
CA LEU A 88 -18.62 1.57 5.58
C LEU A 88 -20.03 1.81 5.00
N SER A 89 -21.04 2.02 5.84
CA SER A 89 -22.43 2.30 5.43
C SER A 89 -22.79 3.78 5.42
N VAL A 90 -21.93 4.68 5.91
CA VAL A 90 -22.19 6.12 6.01
C VAL A 90 -22.55 6.76 4.67
N THR A 91 -21.97 6.25 3.58
CA THR A 91 -22.23 6.73 2.22
C THR A 91 -22.62 5.54 1.35
N GLN A 92 -23.77 5.62 0.66
CA GLN A 92 -24.11 4.62 -0.35
C GLN A 92 -23.10 4.67 -1.50
N ARG A 93 -22.54 3.51 -1.85
CA ARG A 93 -21.71 3.36 -3.03
C ARG A 93 -22.59 3.14 -4.24
N PRO A 94 -22.37 3.86 -5.35
CA PRO A 94 -22.99 3.50 -6.61
C PRO A 94 -22.61 2.08 -7.02
N ASP A 95 -23.53 1.41 -7.70
CA ASP A 95 -23.33 0.06 -8.23
C ASP A 95 -22.67 0.13 -9.60
N TYR A 96 -21.57 -0.57 -9.78
CA TYR A 96 -20.86 -0.69 -11.04
C TYR A 96 -20.53 -2.16 -11.29
N ASP A 97 -20.63 -2.61 -12.54
CA ASP A 97 -20.25 -3.97 -12.94
C ASP A 97 -18.76 -4.06 -13.24
N LEU A 98 -18.25 -3.09 -13.99
CA LEU A 98 -16.84 -3.00 -14.39
C LEU A 98 -16.18 -1.79 -13.74
N ILE A 99 -15.21 -2.03 -12.88
CA ILE A 99 -14.46 -0.99 -12.18
C ILE A 99 -13.35 -0.44 -13.05
N VAL A 100 -12.55 -1.34 -13.66
CA VAL A 100 -11.49 -0.99 -14.61
C VAL A 100 -11.58 -1.90 -15.82
N GLY A 101 -11.61 -1.31 -17.01
CA GLY A 101 -11.51 -2.00 -18.28
C GLY A 101 -10.44 -1.36 -19.16
N MET A 102 -9.48 -2.13 -19.62
CA MET A 102 -8.41 -1.71 -20.51
C MET A 102 -8.34 -2.65 -21.70
N GLU A 103 -8.35 -2.09 -22.92
CA GLU A 103 -8.24 -2.88 -24.14
C GLU A 103 -7.10 -2.33 -25.02
N ASN A 104 -6.08 -3.15 -25.24
CA ASN A 104 -4.90 -2.84 -26.07
C ASN A 104 -4.22 -1.50 -25.71
N VAL A 105 -4.16 -1.17 -24.41
CA VAL A 105 -3.65 0.11 -23.93
C VAL A 105 -2.16 0.20 -24.21
N ARG A 106 -1.77 1.34 -24.83
CA ARG A 106 -0.37 1.69 -25.11
C ARG A 106 -0.03 3.06 -24.59
N ILE A 107 1.07 3.15 -23.85
CA ILE A 107 1.58 4.42 -23.32
C ILE A 107 3.03 4.57 -23.75
N LYS A 108 3.33 5.73 -24.33
CA LYS A 108 4.66 6.08 -24.81
C LYS A 108 5.03 7.48 -24.31
N TYR A 109 6.22 7.62 -23.77
CA TYR A 109 6.83 8.92 -23.47
C TYR A 109 8.05 9.09 -24.36
N ASP A 110 8.05 10.13 -25.18
CA ASP A 110 9.01 10.33 -26.25
C ASP A 110 9.14 9.07 -27.13
N ASP A 111 10.31 8.44 -27.18
CA ASP A 111 10.55 7.20 -27.90
C ASP A 111 10.44 5.95 -27.06
N LYS A 112 10.23 6.07 -25.75
CA LYS A 112 10.16 4.94 -24.83
C LYS A 112 8.73 4.45 -24.66
N LEU A 113 8.47 3.19 -25.07
CA LEU A 113 7.23 2.48 -24.83
C LEU A 113 7.22 2.00 -23.36
N ILE A 114 6.22 2.43 -22.58
CA ILE A 114 6.08 2.10 -21.16
C ILE A 114 5.04 1.03 -20.93
N LEU A 115 3.89 1.11 -21.63
CA LEU A 115 2.87 0.06 -21.63
C LEU A 115 2.59 -0.34 -23.07
N ASP A 116 2.53 -1.66 -23.33
CA ASP A 116 2.30 -2.20 -24.65
C ASP A 116 1.20 -3.27 -24.64
N GLN A 117 0.10 -2.97 -25.32
CA GLN A 117 -1.05 -3.86 -25.51
C GLN A 117 -1.63 -4.41 -24.20
N VAL A 118 -1.68 -3.58 -23.16
CA VAL A 118 -2.25 -3.99 -21.87
C VAL A 118 -3.74 -4.23 -22.01
N ASN A 119 -4.17 -5.43 -21.66
CA ASN A 119 -5.56 -5.85 -21.57
C ASN A 119 -5.86 -6.26 -20.12
N TRP A 120 -6.82 -5.61 -19.48
CA TRP A 120 -7.20 -5.90 -18.10
C TRP A 120 -8.65 -5.58 -17.85
N LYS A 121 -9.31 -6.42 -17.05
CA LYS A 121 -10.68 -6.20 -16.56
C LYS A 121 -10.72 -6.49 -15.07
N LEU A 122 -11.11 -5.48 -14.29
CA LEU A 122 -11.37 -5.59 -12.87
C LEU A 122 -12.85 -5.32 -12.65
N LYS A 123 -13.57 -6.35 -12.17
CA LYS A 123 -15.00 -6.29 -11.86
C LYS A 123 -15.22 -5.86 -10.40
N ARG A 124 -16.46 -5.51 -10.11
CA ARG A 124 -16.88 -5.15 -8.76
C ARG A 124 -16.53 -6.24 -7.74
N GLY A 125 -15.97 -5.83 -6.61
CA GLY A 125 -15.61 -6.71 -5.49
C GLY A 125 -14.39 -7.59 -5.75
N GLU A 126 -13.82 -7.56 -6.97
CA GLU A 126 -12.56 -8.25 -7.22
C GLU A 126 -11.40 -7.54 -6.54
N ARG A 127 -10.44 -8.33 -6.08
CA ARG A 127 -9.25 -7.87 -5.36
C ARG A 127 -8.04 -8.44 -6.04
N TRP A 128 -7.24 -7.52 -6.60
CA TRP A 128 -6.13 -7.84 -7.47
C TRP A 128 -4.80 -7.42 -6.86
N MET A 129 -3.81 -8.26 -7.01
CA MET A 129 -2.41 -7.89 -6.82
C MET A 129 -1.81 -7.45 -8.15
N LEU A 130 -1.17 -6.29 -8.18
CA LEU A 130 -0.38 -5.82 -9.30
C LEU A 130 1.10 -6.05 -8.99
N LEU A 131 1.69 -7.03 -9.66
CA LEU A 131 3.10 -7.41 -9.52
C LEU A 131 3.93 -6.89 -10.69
N GLY A 132 5.21 -6.66 -10.46
CA GLY A 132 6.20 -6.31 -11.46
C GLY A 132 7.42 -5.67 -10.84
N HIS A 133 8.58 -5.83 -11.47
CA HIS A 133 9.81 -5.19 -11.03
C HIS A 133 9.76 -3.65 -11.17
N ASN A 134 10.75 -2.96 -10.62
CA ASN A 134 10.88 -1.51 -10.79
C ASN A 134 11.01 -1.17 -12.28
N GLY A 135 10.25 -0.16 -12.72
CA GLY A 135 10.21 0.22 -14.15
C GLY A 135 9.32 -0.66 -15.04
N ALA A 136 8.60 -1.66 -14.51
CA ALA A 136 7.68 -2.50 -15.29
C ALA A 136 6.45 -1.77 -15.84
N GLY A 137 6.17 -0.53 -15.37
CA GLY A 137 5.03 0.28 -15.81
C GLY A 137 3.88 0.35 -14.80
N LYS A 138 4.03 -0.17 -13.57
CA LYS A 138 2.97 -0.20 -12.55
C LYS A 138 2.40 1.18 -12.24
N SER A 139 3.24 2.16 -11.90
CA SER A 139 2.81 3.54 -11.58
C SER A 139 2.16 4.22 -12.78
N THR A 140 2.62 3.94 -14.01
CA THR A 140 1.97 4.42 -15.24
C THR A 140 0.58 3.81 -15.39
N LEU A 141 0.43 2.51 -15.13
CA LEU A 141 -0.88 1.84 -15.18
C LEU A 141 -1.85 2.44 -14.14
N LEU A 142 -1.38 2.68 -12.90
CA LEU A 142 -2.18 3.29 -11.84
C LEU A 142 -2.57 4.73 -12.17
N SER A 143 -1.68 5.51 -12.79
CA SER A 143 -1.97 6.90 -13.19
C SER A 143 -3.09 7.00 -14.22
N LEU A 144 -3.27 5.98 -15.07
CA LEU A 144 -4.41 5.90 -16.00
C LEU A 144 -5.73 5.70 -15.26
N ILE A 145 -5.72 4.91 -14.18
CA ILE A 145 -6.92 4.62 -13.37
C ILE A 145 -7.26 5.83 -12.50
N ASN A 146 -6.26 6.42 -11.84
CA ASN A 146 -6.45 7.58 -10.97
C ASN A 146 -6.77 8.89 -11.72
N GLY A 147 -6.69 8.85 -13.06
CA GLY A 147 -7.03 9.97 -13.93
C GLY A 147 -5.93 11.00 -14.10
N ASP A 148 -4.74 10.78 -13.56
CA ASP A 148 -3.62 11.74 -13.63
C ASP A 148 -2.87 11.69 -14.97
N ASN A 149 -3.09 10.67 -15.79
CA ASN A 149 -2.40 10.48 -17.06
C ASN A 149 -3.24 10.94 -18.25
N PRO A 150 -2.83 12.01 -18.98
CA PRO A 150 -3.60 12.52 -20.10
C PRO A 150 -3.71 11.54 -21.29
N GLN A 151 -2.76 10.60 -21.45
CA GLN A 151 -2.85 9.58 -22.51
C GLN A 151 -4.00 8.59 -22.30
N ALA A 152 -4.68 8.61 -21.15
CA ALA A 152 -5.88 7.83 -20.93
C ALA A 152 -6.98 8.14 -21.96
N PHE A 153 -7.08 9.39 -22.45
CA PHE A 153 -8.06 9.80 -23.46
C PHE A 153 -7.78 9.23 -24.85
N ALA A 154 -6.53 8.92 -25.17
CA ALA A 154 -6.13 8.32 -26.45
C ALA A 154 -6.27 6.79 -26.46
N ASN A 155 -6.61 6.18 -25.33
CA ASN A 155 -6.70 4.75 -25.16
C ASN A 155 -8.15 4.29 -24.88
N LYS A 156 -8.42 3.00 -25.08
CA LYS A 156 -9.73 2.42 -24.73
C LYS A 156 -9.72 2.00 -23.27
N ILE A 157 -10.11 2.93 -22.41
CA ILE A 157 -10.18 2.74 -20.95
C ILE A 157 -11.61 2.99 -20.49
N ILE A 158 -12.13 2.08 -19.69
CA ILE A 158 -13.42 2.16 -19.01
C ILE A 158 -13.14 2.23 -17.52
N LEU A 159 -13.70 3.22 -16.83
CA LEU A 159 -13.66 3.35 -15.38
C LEU A 159 -15.09 3.49 -14.87
N PHE A 160 -15.48 2.62 -13.93
CA PHE A 160 -16.81 2.65 -13.32
C PHE A 160 -17.94 2.65 -14.38
N ASP A 161 -17.90 1.67 -15.29
CA ASP A 161 -18.80 1.47 -16.44
C ASP A 161 -18.80 2.61 -17.50
N GLN A 162 -17.99 3.64 -17.31
CA GLN A 162 -17.95 4.78 -18.23
C GLN A 162 -16.63 4.82 -19.01
N ARG A 163 -16.71 5.04 -20.32
CA ARG A 163 -15.52 5.23 -21.14
C ARG A 163 -14.83 6.53 -20.79
N LYS A 164 -13.51 6.50 -20.60
CA LYS A 164 -12.72 7.72 -20.35
C LYS A 164 -12.90 8.71 -21.48
N GLY A 165 -13.24 9.95 -21.14
CA GLY A 165 -13.54 11.01 -22.12
C GLY A 165 -15.02 11.15 -22.47
N SER A 166 -15.96 10.46 -21.83
CA SER A 166 -17.40 10.60 -22.05
C SER A 166 -18.05 11.78 -21.30
N GLY A 167 -17.25 12.66 -20.68
CA GLY A 167 -17.72 13.85 -19.96
C GLY A 167 -17.50 13.81 -18.45
N GLU A 168 -17.04 12.70 -17.90
CA GLU A 168 -16.73 12.55 -16.47
C GLU A 168 -15.50 13.39 -16.07
N SER A 169 -15.63 14.17 -15.01
CA SER A 169 -14.53 14.96 -14.48
C SER A 169 -13.53 14.10 -13.71
N ILE A 170 -12.27 14.55 -13.64
CA ILE A 170 -11.25 13.88 -12.84
C ILE A 170 -11.64 13.80 -11.35
N TRP A 171 -12.34 14.80 -10.84
CA TRP A 171 -12.80 14.85 -9.45
C TRP A 171 -13.87 13.80 -9.14
N GLU A 172 -14.78 13.52 -10.11
CA GLU A 172 -15.78 12.46 -9.98
C GLU A 172 -15.12 11.08 -9.92
N ILE A 173 -14.05 10.88 -10.69
CA ILE A 173 -13.24 9.65 -10.65
C ILE A 173 -12.54 9.54 -9.29
N LYS A 174 -11.83 10.60 -8.85
CA LYS A 174 -11.08 10.60 -7.59
C LYS A 174 -11.97 10.40 -6.37
N LYS A 175 -13.21 10.87 -6.38
CA LYS A 175 -14.17 10.58 -5.29
C LYS A 175 -14.50 9.09 -5.14
N LYS A 176 -14.42 8.31 -6.23
CA LYS A 176 -14.70 6.87 -6.23
C LYS A 176 -13.48 6.02 -5.84
N ILE A 177 -12.28 6.62 -5.83
CA ILE A 177 -11.00 5.92 -5.60
C ILE A 177 -10.38 6.37 -4.28
N GLY A 178 -10.12 5.43 -3.38
CA GLY A 178 -9.18 5.62 -2.27
C GLY A 178 -7.77 5.31 -2.76
N TYR A 179 -6.84 6.25 -2.66
CA TYR A 179 -5.48 6.06 -3.15
C TYR A 179 -4.44 6.30 -2.07
N VAL A 180 -3.55 5.34 -1.90
CA VAL A 180 -2.38 5.42 -1.00
C VAL A 180 -1.15 5.05 -1.80
N SER A 181 -0.13 5.92 -1.80
CA SER A 181 1.17 5.64 -2.40
C SER A 181 2.29 6.26 -1.57
N PRO A 182 3.53 5.75 -1.67
CA PRO A 182 4.69 6.32 -0.97
C PRO A 182 4.93 7.79 -1.32
N GLU A 183 4.65 8.19 -2.55
CA GLU A 183 4.84 9.56 -3.02
C GLU A 183 3.92 10.55 -2.32
N LEU A 184 2.66 10.16 -2.03
CA LEU A 184 1.69 11.02 -1.36
C LEU A 184 2.18 11.52 0.00
N PHE A 185 2.99 10.75 0.72
CA PHE A 185 3.52 11.16 2.03
C PHE A 185 4.38 12.41 1.95
N GLN A 186 5.10 12.61 0.84
CA GLN A 186 6.03 13.72 0.66
C GLN A 186 5.30 15.04 0.36
N TYR A 187 4.10 14.96 -0.20
CA TYR A 187 3.37 16.14 -0.67
C TYR A 187 2.52 16.83 0.41
N PHE A 188 2.28 16.17 1.55
CA PHE A 188 1.54 16.82 2.62
C PHE A 188 2.33 17.95 3.25
N PRO A 189 1.72 19.15 3.46
CA PRO A 189 2.36 20.25 4.19
C PRO A 189 2.82 19.81 5.58
N SER A 190 3.98 20.30 6.01
CA SER A 190 4.59 19.93 7.29
C SER A 190 3.74 20.32 8.51
N GLY A 191 2.85 21.29 8.36
CA GLY A 191 1.96 21.77 9.41
C GLY A 191 0.63 21.03 9.55
N ASN A 192 0.36 20.00 8.73
CA ASN A 192 -0.88 19.25 8.87
C ASN A 192 -0.80 18.23 9.99
N THR A 193 -1.83 18.20 10.85
CA THR A 193 -2.02 17.14 11.85
C THR A 193 -2.54 15.86 11.21
N CYS A 194 -2.41 14.72 11.90
CA CYS A 194 -2.99 13.45 11.43
C CYS A 194 -4.48 13.57 11.14
N MET A 195 -5.23 14.26 12.01
CA MET A 195 -6.65 14.52 11.78
C MET A 195 -6.91 15.28 10.48
N GLN A 196 -6.17 16.37 10.23
CA GLN A 196 -6.31 17.17 9.01
C GLN A 196 -5.93 16.40 7.74
N VAL A 197 -4.95 15.50 7.82
CA VAL A 197 -4.61 14.60 6.71
C VAL A 197 -5.77 13.68 6.39
N ILE A 198 -6.41 13.08 7.40
CA ILE A 198 -7.57 12.20 7.20
C ILE A 198 -8.76 12.98 6.63
N GLU A 199 -9.07 14.15 7.19
CA GLU A 199 -10.16 15.03 6.72
C GLU A 199 -10.00 15.43 5.26
N SER A 200 -8.77 15.68 4.79
CA SER A 200 -8.47 16.02 3.40
C SER A 200 -8.89 14.92 2.40
N GLY A 201 -9.14 13.71 2.89
CA GLY A 201 -9.60 12.58 2.08
C GLY A 201 -11.00 12.74 1.49
N PHE A 202 -11.87 13.54 2.10
CA PHE A 202 -13.21 13.79 1.55
C PHE A 202 -13.17 14.57 0.23
N ASP A 203 -12.24 15.52 0.11
CA ASP A 203 -12.07 16.36 -1.09
C ASP A 203 -10.89 15.90 -1.97
N ASP A 204 -10.18 14.87 -1.53
CA ASP A 204 -8.97 14.31 -2.17
C ASP A 204 -7.86 15.35 -2.40
N THR A 205 -7.72 16.30 -1.47
CA THR A 205 -6.73 17.38 -1.52
C THR A 205 -5.45 17.01 -0.75
N LEU A 206 -4.33 17.65 -1.10
CA LEU A 206 -3.06 17.54 -0.35
C LEU A 206 -3.03 18.56 0.77
N GLY A 207 -3.71 18.24 1.87
CA GLY A 207 -3.92 19.12 3.01
C GLY A 207 -5.33 19.69 3.09
N LEU A 208 -5.66 20.23 4.26
CA LEU A 208 -6.98 20.79 4.52
C LEU A 208 -6.95 22.31 4.26
N PHE A 209 -7.58 22.76 3.18
CA PHE A 209 -7.65 24.17 2.80
C PHE A 209 -8.84 24.92 3.40
N ARG A 210 -9.83 24.20 3.92
CA ARG A 210 -11.02 24.73 4.61
C ARG A 210 -11.29 23.87 5.84
N ALA A 211 -11.80 24.48 6.90
CA ALA A 211 -12.27 23.71 8.05
C ALA A 211 -13.32 22.70 7.59
N SER A 212 -13.13 21.45 7.93
CA SER A 212 -14.13 20.41 7.67
C SER A 212 -15.38 20.67 8.52
N GLY A 213 -16.55 20.30 8.01
CA GLY A 213 -17.78 20.36 8.78
C GLY A 213 -17.72 19.36 9.96
N GLN A 214 -18.47 19.65 11.03
CA GLN A 214 -18.50 18.81 12.23
C GLN A 214 -18.72 17.32 11.92
N ARG A 215 -19.58 16.99 10.95
CA ARG A 215 -19.87 15.62 10.51
C ARG A 215 -18.61 14.90 9.95
N HIS A 216 -17.78 15.60 9.17
CA HIS A 216 -16.54 15.02 8.64
C HIS A 216 -15.55 14.76 9.78
N ALA A 217 -15.38 15.71 10.69
CA ALA A 217 -14.52 15.54 11.86
C ALA A 217 -14.96 14.34 12.72
N GLU A 218 -16.26 14.15 12.94
CA GLU A 218 -16.80 13.00 13.66
C GLU A 218 -16.48 11.67 12.97
N ILE A 219 -16.67 11.59 11.64
CA ILE A 219 -16.32 10.38 10.86
C ILE A 219 -14.81 10.09 10.94
N CYS A 220 -13.97 11.12 10.79
CA CYS A 220 -12.52 10.95 10.90
C CYS A 220 -12.11 10.45 12.29
N MET A 221 -12.67 11.01 13.34
CA MET A 221 -12.38 10.57 14.71
C MET A 221 -12.83 9.13 14.96
N ARG A 222 -13.97 8.70 14.39
CA ARG A 222 -14.43 7.31 14.47
C ARG A 222 -13.45 6.37 13.75
N TRP A 223 -12.94 6.75 12.55
CA TRP A 223 -11.90 6.01 11.87
C TRP A 223 -10.62 5.94 12.71
N MET A 224 -10.19 7.06 13.30
CA MET A 224 -9.00 7.09 14.15
C MET A 224 -9.11 6.16 15.36
N LYS A 225 -10.28 6.15 16.01
CA LYS A 225 -10.56 5.23 17.14
C LYS A 225 -10.59 3.77 16.70
N LEU A 226 -11.25 3.47 15.59
CA LEU A 226 -11.31 2.11 15.05
C LEU A 226 -9.90 1.56 14.73
N LEU A 227 -9.01 2.43 14.27
CA LEU A 227 -7.64 2.10 13.87
C LEU A 227 -6.61 2.31 14.99
N GLU A 228 -7.08 2.63 16.22
CA GLU A 228 -6.25 2.84 17.43
C GLU A 228 -5.15 3.90 17.25
N ILE A 229 -5.47 5.00 16.56
CA ILE A 229 -4.57 6.14 16.32
C ILE A 229 -5.14 7.48 16.79
N GLU A 230 -6.20 7.49 17.63
CA GLU A 230 -6.85 8.72 18.10
C GLU A 230 -5.93 9.62 18.92
N GLU A 231 -4.96 9.07 19.63
CA GLU A 231 -3.97 9.83 20.39
C GLU A 231 -3.11 10.73 19.50
N TYR A 232 -2.95 10.38 18.22
CA TYR A 232 -2.17 11.16 17.26
C TYR A 232 -3.00 12.24 16.54
N ALA A 233 -4.29 12.41 16.84
CA ALA A 233 -5.17 13.34 16.11
C ALA A 233 -4.61 14.75 15.99
N GLY A 234 -4.05 15.31 17.07
CA GLY A 234 -3.43 16.63 17.12
C GLY A 234 -1.94 16.66 16.77
N THR A 235 -1.32 15.48 16.57
CA THR A 235 0.12 15.40 16.27
C THR A 235 0.36 15.67 14.80
N MET A 236 1.45 16.40 14.50
CA MET A 236 1.87 16.64 13.12
C MET A 236 2.16 15.32 12.41
N PHE A 237 1.58 15.12 11.23
CA PHE A 237 1.67 13.89 10.45
C PHE A 237 3.12 13.43 10.19
N ARG A 238 4.04 14.38 9.98
CA ARG A 238 5.46 14.07 9.77
C ARG A 238 6.21 13.62 11.02
N ASN A 239 5.64 13.85 12.21
CA ASN A 239 6.29 13.57 13.49
C ASN A 239 5.85 12.23 14.10
N VAL A 240 4.86 11.56 13.51
CA VAL A 240 4.43 10.24 13.98
C VAL A 240 5.25 9.12 13.33
N PRO A 241 5.35 7.93 13.97
CA PRO A 241 6.01 6.75 13.39
C PRO A 241 5.50 6.40 12.00
N VAL A 242 6.35 5.79 11.17
CA VAL A 242 6.00 5.39 9.80
C VAL A 242 4.77 4.49 9.77
N SER A 243 4.65 3.55 10.71
CA SER A 243 3.47 2.68 10.84
C SER A 243 2.18 3.48 11.04
N VAL A 244 2.20 4.47 11.92
CA VAL A 244 1.05 5.38 12.15
C VAL A 244 0.76 6.20 10.89
N GLN A 245 1.80 6.69 10.20
CA GLN A 245 1.60 7.40 8.92
C GLN A 245 0.87 6.52 7.90
N ARG A 246 1.21 5.22 7.79
CA ARG A 246 0.53 4.28 6.89
C ARG A 246 -0.95 4.13 7.24
N ILE A 247 -1.25 3.97 8.53
CA ILE A 247 -2.63 3.86 9.01
C ILE A 247 -3.42 5.16 8.78
N VAL A 248 -2.83 6.33 9.04
CA VAL A 248 -3.44 7.64 8.73
C VAL A 248 -3.78 7.78 7.24
N MET A 249 -2.87 7.36 6.35
CA MET A 249 -3.13 7.40 4.91
C MET A 249 -4.22 6.42 4.47
N LEU A 250 -4.28 5.25 5.09
CA LEU A 250 -5.38 4.32 4.86
C LEU A 250 -6.70 4.92 5.33
N ALA A 251 -6.77 5.48 6.53
CA ALA A 251 -7.95 6.18 7.04
C ALA A 251 -8.39 7.29 6.09
N ARG A 252 -7.45 8.12 5.61
CA ARG A 252 -7.69 9.16 4.60
C ARG A 252 -8.33 8.60 3.32
N ALA A 253 -7.83 7.49 2.82
CA ALA A 253 -8.40 6.85 1.63
C ALA A 253 -9.80 6.30 1.87
N MET A 254 -10.11 5.87 3.12
CA MET A 254 -11.35 5.21 3.49
C MET A 254 -12.48 6.16 3.90
N VAL A 255 -12.21 7.38 4.40
CA VAL A 255 -13.26 8.30 4.92
C VAL A 255 -14.35 8.65 3.90
N LYS A 256 -14.04 8.64 2.62
CA LYS A 256 -14.99 8.87 1.52
C LYS A 256 -15.73 7.61 1.07
N ASN A 257 -15.50 6.46 1.71
CA ASN A 257 -16.08 5.16 1.38
C ASN A 257 -15.91 4.79 -0.11
N PRO A 258 -14.68 4.63 -0.61
CA PRO A 258 -14.39 4.48 -2.03
C PRO A 258 -14.96 3.18 -2.61
N VAL A 259 -15.24 3.18 -3.93
CA VAL A 259 -15.62 1.97 -4.68
C VAL A 259 -14.39 1.10 -4.99
N LEU A 260 -13.26 1.76 -5.27
CA LEU A 260 -11.97 1.14 -5.53
C LEU A 260 -10.93 1.68 -4.54
N LEU A 261 -10.25 0.79 -3.84
CA LEU A 261 -9.07 1.12 -3.04
C LEU A 261 -7.81 0.70 -3.80
N ILE A 262 -6.88 1.63 -3.95
CA ILE A 262 -5.57 1.39 -4.55
C ILE A 262 -4.51 1.61 -3.47
N LEU A 263 -3.76 0.58 -3.16
CA LEU A 263 -2.67 0.59 -2.20
C LEU A 263 -1.36 0.30 -2.94
N ASP A 264 -0.58 1.35 -3.19
CA ASP A 264 0.70 1.26 -3.87
C ASP A 264 1.83 1.18 -2.84
N GLU A 265 2.46 0.03 -2.73
CA GLU A 265 3.52 -0.31 -1.78
C GLU A 265 3.21 0.12 -0.33
N PRO A 266 2.03 -0.24 0.21
CA PRO A 266 1.57 0.31 1.48
C PRO A 266 2.42 -0.16 2.68
N CYS A 267 3.14 -1.27 2.54
CA CYS A 267 3.99 -1.83 3.59
C CYS A 267 5.43 -1.32 3.56
N LEU A 268 5.78 -0.43 2.61
CA LEU A 268 7.14 0.10 2.51
C LEU A 268 7.56 0.83 3.79
N GLY A 269 8.67 0.39 4.39
CA GLY A 269 9.20 0.98 5.63
C GLY A 269 8.57 0.46 6.92
N LEU A 270 7.67 -0.53 6.84
CA LEU A 270 7.14 -1.24 7.99
C LEU A 270 8.02 -2.44 8.34
N ASP A 271 8.16 -2.73 9.61
CA ASP A 271 8.71 -4.01 10.05
C ASP A 271 7.71 -5.15 9.77
N PHE A 272 8.15 -6.39 9.93
CA PHE A 272 7.33 -7.53 9.58
C PHE A 272 6.04 -7.63 10.41
N ALA A 273 6.09 -7.36 11.71
CA ALA A 273 4.91 -7.41 12.58
C ALA A 273 3.88 -6.34 12.15
N GLN A 274 4.36 -5.14 11.83
CA GLN A 274 3.54 -4.05 11.31
C GLN A 274 2.95 -4.38 9.94
N GLN A 275 3.71 -5.06 9.04
CA GLN A 275 3.21 -5.53 7.75
C GLN A 275 2.08 -6.54 7.92
N GLU A 276 2.25 -7.54 8.79
CA GLU A 276 1.22 -8.54 9.09
C GLU A 276 -0.03 -7.89 9.70
N GLN A 277 0.14 -6.93 10.61
CA GLN A 277 -0.97 -6.17 11.18
C GLN A 277 -1.70 -5.37 10.09
N PHE A 278 -0.97 -4.71 9.20
CA PHE A 278 -1.56 -3.96 8.09
C PHE A 278 -2.33 -4.87 7.13
N LYS A 279 -1.80 -6.04 6.76
CA LYS A 279 -2.48 -7.02 5.92
C LYS A 279 -3.79 -7.51 6.55
N ARG A 280 -3.76 -7.87 7.85
CA ARG A 280 -4.97 -8.26 8.59
C ARG A 280 -6.03 -7.16 8.58
N LEU A 281 -5.63 -5.90 8.76
CA LEU A 281 -6.51 -4.75 8.68
C LEU A 281 -7.18 -4.65 7.30
N ILE A 282 -6.44 -4.83 6.23
CA ILE A 282 -6.99 -4.84 4.86
C ILE A 282 -7.94 -6.03 4.66
N ASP A 283 -7.61 -7.21 5.17
CA ASP A 283 -8.46 -8.39 5.10
C ASP A 283 -9.80 -8.16 5.83
N GLU A 284 -9.79 -7.56 7.02
CA GLU A 284 -11.01 -7.20 7.77
C GLU A 284 -11.87 -6.18 7.01
N ILE A 285 -11.29 -5.08 6.51
CA ILE A 285 -11.99 -4.08 5.72
C ILE A 285 -12.63 -4.73 4.47
N CYS A 286 -11.88 -5.58 3.79
CA CYS A 286 -12.33 -6.29 2.61
C CYS A 286 -13.42 -7.31 2.92
N SER A 287 -13.38 -8.00 4.07
CA SER A 287 -14.39 -8.98 4.48
C SER A 287 -15.76 -8.35 4.72
N MET A 288 -15.77 -7.09 5.16
CA MET A 288 -16.97 -6.32 5.53
C MET A 288 -17.50 -5.44 4.40
N SER A 289 -16.89 -5.47 3.21
CA SER A 289 -17.28 -4.61 2.09
C SER A 289 -17.14 -5.29 0.73
N ASN A 290 -17.97 -4.85 -0.23
CA ASN A 290 -17.83 -5.21 -1.65
C ASN A 290 -16.87 -4.25 -2.39
N MET A 291 -15.95 -3.63 -1.68
CA MET A 291 -14.96 -2.74 -2.26
C MET A 291 -13.98 -3.54 -3.12
N SER A 292 -13.68 -3.00 -4.31
CA SER A 292 -12.62 -3.53 -5.16
C SER A 292 -11.27 -3.04 -4.66
N LEU A 293 -10.24 -3.88 -4.81
CA LEU A 293 -8.88 -3.56 -4.35
C LEU A 293 -7.86 -3.79 -5.46
N ILE A 294 -6.95 -2.86 -5.62
CA ILE A 294 -5.68 -3.05 -6.31
C ILE A 294 -4.58 -2.88 -5.26
N TYR A 295 -3.89 -3.97 -4.96
CA TYR A 295 -2.75 -3.99 -4.04
C TYR A 295 -1.47 -4.14 -4.83
N VAL A 296 -0.57 -3.18 -4.73
CA VAL A 296 0.69 -3.20 -5.47
C VAL A 296 1.82 -3.51 -4.51
N SER A 297 2.60 -4.51 -4.83
CA SER A 297 3.84 -4.83 -4.13
C SER A 297 4.81 -5.53 -5.08
N HIS A 298 6.08 -5.54 -4.70
CA HIS A 298 7.11 -6.32 -5.35
C HIS A 298 7.13 -7.77 -4.86
N TYR A 299 6.46 -8.05 -3.74
CA TYR A 299 6.58 -9.31 -3.00
C TYR A 299 5.24 -10.01 -2.86
N GLN A 300 5.22 -11.28 -3.24
CA GLN A 300 4.03 -12.11 -3.12
C GLN A 300 3.64 -12.38 -1.65
N HIS A 301 4.59 -12.42 -0.73
CA HIS A 301 4.33 -12.63 0.70
C HIS A 301 3.68 -11.43 1.39
N GLU A 302 3.75 -10.24 0.80
CA GLU A 302 3.03 -9.06 1.29
C GLU A 302 1.55 -9.03 0.88
N MET A 303 1.09 -10.03 0.13
CA MET A 303 -0.27 -10.10 -0.37
C MET A 303 -1.27 -10.39 0.78
N PRO A 304 -2.30 -9.54 1.00
CA PRO A 304 -3.38 -9.84 1.92
C PRO A 304 -4.18 -11.07 1.47
N SER A 305 -4.76 -11.81 2.43
CA SER A 305 -5.50 -13.05 2.17
C SER A 305 -6.77 -12.82 1.33
N CYS A 306 -7.33 -11.62 1.37
CA CYS A 306 -8.51 -11.23 0.60
C CYS A 306 -8.23 -11.10 -0.91
N VAL A 307 -6.98 -10.93 -1.33
CA VAL A 307 -6.59 -10.82 -2.75
C VAL A 307 -6.61 -12.20 -3.40
N LYS A 308 -7.31 -12.31 -4.56
CA LYS A 308 -7.53 -13.60 -5.24
C LYS A 308 -7.05 -13.61 -6.68
N HIS A 309 -6.72 -12.44 -7.23
CA HIS A 309 -6.29 -12.28 -8.61
C HIS A 309 -4.93 -11.60 -8.67
N THR A 310 -4.17 -11.91 -9.69
CA THR A 310 -2.85 -11.29 -9.91
C THR A 310 -2.74 -10.80 -11.34
N LEU A 311 -2.29 -9.55 -11.51
CA LEU A 311 -1.84 -9.01 -12.77
C LEU A 311 -0.33 -8.82 -12.68
N LYS A 312 0.41 -9.51 -13.52
CA LYS A 312 1.87 -9.37 -13.56
C LYS A 312 2.27 -8.54 -14.77
N LEU A 313 3.05 -7.47 -14.52
CA LEU A 313 3.64 -6.65 -15.58
C LEU A 313 5.13 -6.94 -15.73
N GLU A 314 5.54 -7.22 -16.95
CA GLU A 314 6.94 -7.32 -17.34
C GLU A 314 7.19 -6.46 -18.58
N GLN A 315 8.12 -5.51 -18.48
CA GLN A 315 8.48 -4.60 -19.59
C GLN A 315 7.25 -3.96 -20.27
N GLY A 316 6.27 -3.54 -19.47
CA GLY A 316 5.05 -2.89 -19.96
C GLY A 316 3.98 -3.81 -20.52
N ARG A 317 4.15 -5.12 -20.46
CA ARG A 317 3.18 -6.13 -20.93
C ARG A 317 2.62 -6.95 -19.79
N VAL A 318 1.41 -7.43 -19.95
CA VAL A 318 0.78 -8.41 -19.03
C VAL A 318 1.28 -9.81 -19.40
N VAL A 319 1.78 -10.54 -18.40
CA VAL A 319 2.31 -11.90 -18.50
C VAL A 319 1.66 -12.85 -17.52
#